data_1c3895a4d0f684cab0bdf2c5367a62d5
#
_entry.id   1c3895a4d0f684cab0bdf2c5367a62d5
#
_cell.length_a   1.000
_cell.length_b   1.000
_cell.length_c   1.000
_cell.angle_alpha   90.00
_cell.angle_beta   90.00
_cell.angle_gamma   90.00
#
_symmetry.space_group_name_H-M   'P 1'
#
loop_
_entity.id
_entity.type
_entity.pdbx_description
1 polymer ?
#
loop_
_entity_poly.entity_id
_entity_poly.type
_entity_poly.pdbx_seq_one_letter_code
_entity_poly.pdbx_strand_id
1 'polypeptide(L)'
;TSLYVQVASASAFADPELMGLSDETLRKFREEEPELAVYDRYLYKVRRMKAHVLSEAEERILAAADEVCNGPDLIGSTFRNADLKFPRVKDSQGEEYVLTVGSFGSIRQSPDRVLRKNAFETLYHTFYLYRNTVASILDAQVRQLMFNAKMRNYSSTLEASLDRNEVPVSVYHNLIDAVHENMHLLHEYM
;
A
#
# COMPACT_ATOMS: atom_id res chain seq x y z
N THR A 1 -4.24 23.19 4.82
CA THR A 1 -4.39 22.57 3.46
C THR A 1 -4.09 23.58 2.36
N SER A 2 -4.55 24.83 2.48
CA SER A 2 -4.36 25.89 1.46
C SER A 2 -2.88 26.28 1.27
N LEU A 3 -2.13 26.52 2.35
CA LEU A 3 -0.71 26.92 2.26
C LEU A 3 0.17 25.80 1.65
N TYR A 4 -0.05 24.56 2.06
CA TYR A 4 0.68 23.41 1.50
C TYR A 4 0.46 23.28 0.00
N VAL A 5 -0.80 23.41 -0.45
CA VAL A 5 -1.13 23.35 -1.88
C VAL A 5 -0.48 24.49 -2.66
N GLN A 6 -0.46 25.70 -2.10
CA GLN A 6 0.17 26.86 -2.73
C GLN A 6 1.70 26.66 -2.86
N VAL A 7 2.37 26.19 -1.82
CA VAL A 7 3.81 25.92 -1.84
C VAL A 7 4.12 24.79 -2.84
N ALA A 8 3.37 23.68 -2.78
CA ALA A 8 3.56 22.56 -3.72
C ALA A 8 3.37 22.98 -5.16
N SER A 9 2.36 23.80 -5.45
CA SER A 9 2.12 24.34 -6.79
C SER A 9 3.24 25.30 -7.24
N ALA A 10 3.71 26.17 -6.34
CA ALA A 10 4.77 27.11 -6.65
C ALA A 10 6.13 26.44 -6.88
N SER A 11 6.38 25.26 -6.27
CA SER A 11 7.63 24.49 -6.43
C SER A 11 7.55 23.34 -7.45
N ALA A 12 6.40 23.12 -8.08
CA ALA A 12 6.16 21.98 -8.98
C ALA A 12 7.09 21.93 -10.21
N PHE A 13 7.70 23.05 -10.58
CA PHE A 13 8.66 23.12 -11.69
C PHE A 13 10.06 22.57 -11.34
N ALA A 14 10.41 22.54 -10.05
CA ALA A 14 11.79 22.27 -9.61
C ALA A 14 12.25 20.83 -9.95
N ASP A 15 11.45 19.83 -9.64
CA ASP A 15 11.80 18.44 -9.91
C ASP A 15 11.96 18.13 -11.41
N PRO A 16 11.07 18.56 -12.32
CA PRO A 16 11.27 18.44 -13.76
C PRO A 16 12.52 19.13 -14.30
N GLU A 17 12.85 20.33 -13.81
CA GLU A 17 14.08 21.02 -14.19
C GLU A 17 15.32 20.25 -13.74
N LEU A 18 15.36 19.80 -12.49
CA LEU A 18 16.45 19.01 -11.93
C LEU A 18 16.63 17.66 -12.65
N MET A 19 15.54 17.01 -13.07
CA MET A 19 15.58 15.81 -13.90
C MET A 19 16.14 16.09 -15.30
N GLY A 20 15.90 17.28 -15.84
CA GLY A 20 16.38 17.72 -17.16
C GLY A 20 17.87 18.00 -17.22
N LEU A 21 18.52 18.34 -16.09
CA LEU A 21 19.95 18.65 -16.06
C LEU A 21 20.80 17.40 -16.38
N SER A 22 21.92 17.61 -17.08
CA SER A 22 22.90 16.56 -17.32
C SER A 22 23.73 16.27 -16.05
N ASP A 23 24.30 15.06 -15.94
CA ASP A 23 25.21 14.72 -14.83
C ASP A 23 26.46 15.60 -14.84
N GLU A 24 26.92 16.00 -16.02
CA GLU A 24 28.05 16.91 -16.19
C GLU A 24 27.73 18.31 -15.65
N THR A 25 26.54 18.83 -15.93
CA THR A 25 26.08 20.12 -15.43
C THR A 25 26.01 20.14 -13.90
N LEU A 26 25.43 19.09 -13.31
CA LEU A 26 25.35 18.99 -11.84
C LEU A 26 26.72 18.85 -11.18
N ARG A 27 27.63 18.08 -11.80
CA ARG A 27 29.01 17.98 -11.32
C ARG A 27 29.70 19.34 -11.34
N LYS A 28 29.56 20.09 -12.45
CA LYS A 28 30.11 21.42 -12.57
C LYS A 28 29.58 22.37 -11.48
N PHE A 29 28.27 22.39 -11.28
CA PHE A 29 27.66 23.21 -10.22
C PHE A 29 28.22 22.87 -8.82
N ARG A 30 28.45 21.60 -8.53
CA ARG A 30 29.04 21.15 -7.26
C ARG A 30 30.52 21.54 -7.11
N GLU A 31 31.27 21.57 -8.22
CA GLU A 31 32.66 22.02 -8.24
C GLU A 31 32.73 23.54 -8.00
N GLU A 32 31.81 24.30 -8.59
CA GLU A 32 31.68 25.74 -8.42
C GLU A 32 31.15 26.16 -7.05
N GLU A 33 30.21 25.39 -6.50
CA GLU A 33 29.53 25.68 -5.23
C GLU A 33 29.47 24.41 -4.34
N PRO A 34 30.50 24.13 -3.55
CA PRO A 34 30.60 22.94 -2.72
C PRO A 34 29.50 22.80 -1.66
N GLU A 35 28.86 23.91 -1.25
CA GLU A 35 27.75 23.90 -0.29
C GLU A 35 26.50 23.16 -0.83
N LEU A 36 26.37 22.98 -2.14
CA LEU A 36 25.32 22.18 -2.75
C LEU A 36 25.35 20.72 -2.34
N ALA A 37 26.44 20.26 -1.72
CA ALA A 37 26.55 18.89 -1.19
C ALA A 37 25.42 18.53 -0.19
N VAL A 38 24.86 19.51 0.51
CA VAL A 38 23.71 19.30 1.42
C VAL A 38 22.47 18.76 0.70
N TYR A 39 22.36 19.02 -0.61
CA TYR A 39 21.24 18.59 -1.44
C TYR A 39 21.47 17.25 -2.17
N ASP A 40 22.61 16.60 -2.00
CA ASP A 40 22.94 15.36 -2.72
C ASP A 40 21.88 14.28 -2.60
N ARG A 41 21.37 14.09 -1.40
CA ARG A 41 20.32 13.08 -1.15
C ARG A 41 19.02 13.42 -1.87
N TYR A 42 18.65 14.69 -1.91
CA TYR A 42 17.47 15.14 -2.63
C TYR A 42 17.64 14.98 -4.14
N LEU A 43 18.76 15.46 -4.68
CA LEU A 43 19.09 15.31 -6.11
C LEU A 43 19.12 13.84 -6.54
N TYR A 44 19.73 12.97 -5.73
CA TYR A 44 19.71 11.53 -5.99
C TYR A 44 18.29 10.99 -6.08
N LYS A 45 17.42 11.34 -5.12
CA LYS A 45 16.01 10.87 -5.11
C LYS A 45 15.25 11.35 -6.36
N VAL A 46 15.35 12.62 -6.69
CA VAL A 46 14.68 13.19 -7.86
C VAL A 46 15.18 12.50 -9.14
N ARG A 47 16.48 12.38 -9.32
CA ARG A 47 17.06 11.82 -10.54
C ARG A 47 16.84 10.33 -10.69
N ARG A 48 16.80 9.58 -9.60
CA ARG A 48 16.46 8.15 -9.60
C ARG A 48 15.09 7.91 -10.22
N MET A 49 14.14 8.79 -9.97
CA MET A 49 12.79 8.69 -10.52
C MET A 49 12.71 8.97 -12.03
N LYS A 50 13.76 9.48 -12.65
CA LYS A 50 13.77 9.86 -14.08
C LYS A 50 13.38 8.70 -15.01
N ALA A 51 13.73 7.46 -14.68
CA ALA A 51 13.35 6.28 -15.46
C ALA A 51 11.84 5.95 -15.38
N HIS A 52 11.14 6.50 -14.39
CA HIS A 52 9.75 6.21 -14.04
C HIS A 52 8.82 7.40 -14.24
N VAL A 53 9.37 8.53 -14.69
CA VAL A 53 8.61 9.74 -15.07
C VAL A 53 8.39 9.72 -16.57
N LEU A 54 7.16 9.99 -16.98
CA LEU A 54 6.74 9.99 -18.38
C LEU A 54 6.74 11.41 -18.96
N SER A 55 6.31 11.56 -20.20
CA SER A 55 6.11 12.88 -20.79
C SER A 55 4.98 13.64 -20.08
N GLU A 56 4.99 14.96 -20.15
CA GLU A 56 3.96 15.82 -19.53
C GLU A 56 2.53 15.41 -19.93
N ALA A 57 2.33 15.06 -21.20
CA ALA A 57 1.03 14.62 -21.69
C ALA A 57 0.58 13.29 -21.07
N GLU A 58 1.50 12.32 -20.92
CA GLU A 58 1.24 11.03 -20.31
C GLU A 58 1.01 11.17 -18.81
N GLU A 59 1.82 11.99 -18.12
CA GLU A 59 1.63 12.28 -16.69
C GLU A 59 0.26 12.90 -16.42
N ARG A 60 -0.20 13.80 -17.27
CA ARG A 60 -1.54 14.40 -17.18
C ARG A 60 -2.64 13.36 -17.34
N ILE A 61 -2.46 12.40 -18.26
CA ILE A 61 -3.42 11.30 -18.45
C ILE A 61 -3.42 10.38 -17.22
N LEU A 62 -2.25 10.02 -16.69
CA LEU A 62 -2.16 9.19 -15.50
C LEU A 62 -2.76 9.87 -14.28
N ALA A 63 -2.51 11.16 -14.09
CA ALA A 63 -3.13 11.93 -13.00
C ALA A 63 -4.67 11.96 -13.10
N ALA A 64 -5.21 12.07 -14.30
CA ALA A 64 -6.65 11.99 -14.52
C ALA A 64 -7.20 10.55 -14.29
N ALA A 65 -6.41 9.53 -14.59
CA ALA A 65 -6.78 8.13 -14.35
C ALA A 65 -6.76 7.73 -12.87
N ASP A 66 -5.99 8.42 -12.03
CA ASP A 66 -5.85 8.10 -10.61
C ASP A 66 -7.18 8.11 -9.85
N GLU A 67 -8.10 9.02 -10.19
CA GLU A 67 -9.43 9.05 -9.59
C GLU A 67 -10.22 7.76 -9.86
N VAL A 68 -10.14 7.24 -11.08
CA VAL A 68 -10.79 5.97 -11.47
C VAL A 68 -10.05 4.78 -10.86
N CYS A 69 -8.73 4.83 -10.84
CA CYS A 69 -7.87 3.77 -10.30
C CYS A 69 -8.05 3.57 -8.78
N ASN A 70 -8.42 4.62 -8.04
CA ASN A 70 -8.72 4.52 -6.60
C ASN A 70 -10.08 3.90 -6.28
N GLY A 71 -10.92 3.66 -7.29
CA GLY A 71 -12.24 3.05 -7.14
C GLY A 71 -12.27 1.75 -6.35
N PRO A 72 -11.41 0.77 -6.60
CA PRO A 72 -11.39 -0.50 -5.87
C PRO A 72 -11.18 -0.35 -4.36
N ASP A 73 -10.27 0.55 -3.94
CA ASP A 73 -10.04 0.82 -2.51
C ASP A 73 -11.25 1.48 -1.86
N LEU A 74 -11.83 2.47 -2.51
CA LEU A 74 -13.04 3.14 -2.04
C LEU A 74 -14.21 2.15 -1.91
N ILE A 75 -14.48 1.33 -2.93
CA ILE A 75 -15.54 0.31 -2.91
C ILE A 75 -15.28 -0.71 -1.79
N GLY A 76 -14.03 -1.18 -1.66
CA GLY A 76 -13.64 -2.14 -0.64
C GLY A 76 -13.79 -1.59 0.78
N SER A 77 -13.41 -0.35 1.01
CA SER A 77 -13.54 0.31 2.32
C SER A 77 -15.00 0.60 2.67
N THR A 78 -15.80 1.07 1.71
CA THR A 78 -17.25 1.30 1.88
C THR A 78 -17.95 -0.02 2.21
N PHE A 79 -17.70 -1.07 1.44
CA PHE A 79 -18.26 -2.39 1.70
C PHE A 79 -17.93 -2.89 3.11
N ARG A 80 -16.66 -2.84 3.53
CA ARG A 80 -16.23 -3.35 4.84
C ARG A 80 -16.78 -2.53 6.02
N ASN A 81 -16.80 -1.21 5.87
CA ASN A 81 -17.08 -0.31 6.99
C ASN A 81 -18.55 0.08 7.09
N ALA A 82 -19.28 0.12 5.96
CA ALA A 82 -20.67 0.56 5.94
C ALA A 82 -21.67 -0.58 5.71
N ASP A 83 -21.42 -1.46 4.73
CA ASP A 83 -22.42 -2.40 4.24
C ASP A 83 -22.33 -3.78 4.90
N LEU A 84 -21.11 -4.25 5.21
CA LEU A 84 -20.90 -5.57 5.80
C LEU A 84 -21.42 -5.60 7.23
N LYS A 85 -22.48 -6.38 7.45
CA LYS A 85 -23.09 -6.57 8.78
C LYS A 85 -22.95 -8.02 9.21
N PHE A 86 -22.62 -8.21 10.47
CA PHE A 86 -22.53 -9.52 11.09
C PHE A 86 -23.76 -9.77 11.97
N PRO A 87 -24.35 -10.99 11.95
CA PRO A 87 -25.35 -11.38 12.93
C PRO A 87 -24.83 -11.26 14.36
N ARG A 88 -25.73 -11.04 15.32
CA ARG A 88 -25.39 -11.15 16.74
C ARG A 88 -25.04 -12.59 17.08
N VAL A 89 -24.17 -12.77 18.03
CA VAL A 89 -23.73 -14.08 18.53
C VAL A 89 -24.14 -14.27 19.98
N LYS A 90 -24.38 -15.51 20.39
CA LYS A 90 -24.80 -15.84 21.77
C LYS A 90 -23.70 -16.59 22.49
N ASP A 91 -23.63 -16.37 23.79
CA ASP A 91 -22.81 -17.17 24.70
C ASP A 91 -23.53 -18.43 25.19
N SER A 92 -22.93 -19.15 26.13
CA SER A 92 -23.49 -20.36 26.75
C SER A 92 -24.74 -20.10 27.60
N GLN A 93 -24.98 -18.86 28.03
CA GLN A 93 -26.14 -18.44 28.82
C GLN A 93 -27.26 -17.86 27.95
N GLY A 94 -27.03 -17.72 26.63
CA GLY A 94 -27.98 -17.13 25.71
C GLY A 94 -27.89 -15.60 25.58
N GLU A 95 -26.95 -14.95 26.25
CA GLU A 95 -26.68 -13.52 26.16
C GLU A 95 -26.18 -13.16 24.74
N GLU A 96 -26.68 -12.05 24.19
CA GLU A 96 -26.39 -11.61 22.83
C GLU A 96 -25.27 -10.57 22.79
N TYR A 97 -24.29 -10.82 21.92
CA TYR A 97 -23.14 -9.94 21.68
C TYR A 97 -23.15 -9.40 20.26
N VAL A 98 -22.80 -8.14 20.13
CA VAL A 98 -22.60 -7.49 18.80
C VAL A 98 -21.29 -7.95 18.22
N LEU A 99 -21.35 -8.63 17.08
CA LEU A 99 -20.16 -9.05 16.36
C LEU A 99 -19.80 -8.01 15.30
N THR A 100 -18.55 -7.60 15.32
CA THR A 100 -17.90 -6.78 14.31
C THR A 100 -16.46 -7.26 14.14
N VAL A 101 -15.75 -6.80 13.10
CA VAL A 101 -14.31 -7.09 12.97
C VAL A 101 -13.54 -6.58 14.19
N GLY A 102 -13.92 -5.41 14.72
CA GLY A 102 -13.28 -4.81 15.91
C GLY A 102 -13.57 -5.59 17.20
N SER A 103 -14.84 -5.99 17.44
CA SER A 103 -15.21 -6.72 18.66
C SER A 103 -14.76 -8.19 18.65
N PHE A 104 -14.48 -8.76 17.47
CA PHE A 104 -14.05 -10.17 17.38
C PHE A 104 -12.78 -10.46 18.18
N GLY A 105 -11.83 -9.53 18.22
CA GLY A 105 -10.59 -9.68 18.97
C GLY A 105 -10.83 -9.88 20.48
N SER A 106 -11.72 -9.11 21.09
CA SER A 106 -12.10 -9.24 22.51
C SER A 106 -12.98 -10.45 22.76
N ILE A 107 -13.94 -10.72 21.89
CA ILE A 107 -14.81 -11.92 22.00
C ILE A 107 -13.98 -13.20 21.95
N ARG A 108 -12.97 -13.28 21.10
CA ARG A 108 -12.06 -14.43 20.99
C ARG A 108 -11.28 -14.72 22.28
N GLN A 109 -11.09 -13.73 23.14
CA GLN A 109 -10.41 -13.86 24.42
C GLN A 109 -11.36 -14.25 25.58
N SER A 110 -12.67 -14.34 25.32
CA SER A 110 -13.66 -14.75 26.33
C SER A 110 -13.34 -16.14 26.91
N PRO A 111 -13.54 -16.37 28.21
CA PRO A 111 -13.47 -17.71 28.78
C PRO A 111 -14.58 -18.63 28.24
N ASP A 112 -15.72 -18.07 27.76
CA ASP A 112 -16.83 -18.84 27.21
C ASP A 112 -16.49 -19.42 25.84
N ARG A 113 -16.34 -20.76 25.79
CA ARG A 113 -16.01 -21.47 24.55
C ARG A 113 -17.13 -21.39 23.50
N VAL A 114 -18.40 -21.34 23.94
CA VAL A 114 -19.56 -21.27 23.04
C VAL A 114 -19.56 -19.93 22.33
N LEU A 115 -19.35 -18.85 23.07
CA LEU A 115 -19.24 -17.50 22.49
C LEU A 115 -18.09 -17.41 21.48
N ARG A 116 -16.90 -17.92 21.84
CA ARG A 116 -15.75 -17.92 20.91
C ARG A 116 -16.06 -18.66 19.62
N LYS A 117 -16.66 -19.86 19.73
CA LYS A 117 -17.02 -20.67 18.56
C LYS A 117 -18.05 -19.95 17.69
N ASN A 118 -19.14 -19.48 18.30
CA ASN A 118 -20.20 -18.78 17.57
C ASN A 118 -19.68 -17.53 16.84
N ALA A 119 -18.81 -16.76 17.50
CA ALA A 119 -18.19 -15.59 16.89
C ALA A 119 -17.30 -15.96 15.71
N PHE A 120 -16.49 -17.00 15.85
CA PHE A 120 -15.61 -17.47 14.78
C PHE A 120 -16.43 -17.95 13.58
N GLU A 121 -17.35 -18.85 13.80
CA GLU A 121 -18.19 -19.42 12.71
C GLU A 121 -19.00 -18.32 12.01
N THR A 122 -19.62 -17.42 12.75
CA THR A 122 -20.45 -16.34 12.20
C THR A 122 -19.61 -15.35 11.40
N LEU A 123 -18.44 -14.94 11.92
CA LEU A 123 -17.55 -14.01 11.22
C LEU A 123 -17.11 -14.58 9.87
N TYR A 124 -16.52 -15.78 9.88
CA TYR A 124 -15.99 -16.38 8.66
C TYR A 124 -17.08 -16.83 7.69
N HIS A 125 -18.22 -17.29 8.18
CA HIS A 125 -19.36 -17.57 7.32
C HIS A 125 -19.87 -16.31 6.62
N THR A 126 -19.96 -15.20 7.33
CA THR A 126 -20.36 -13.92 6.73
C THR A 126 -19.39 -13.50 5.63
N PHE A 127 -18.08 -13.55 5.87
CA PHE A 127 -17.10 -13.29 4.81
C PHE A 127 -17.23 -14.25 3.63
N TYR A 128 -17.49 -15.52 3.89
CA TYR A 128 -17.67 -16.52 2.85
C TYR A 128 -18.86 -16.22 1.93
N LEU A 129 -19.95 -15.66 2.45
CA LEU A 129 -21.09 -15.25 1.64
C LEU A 129 -20.72 -14.17 0.61
N TYR A 130 -19.77 -13.31 0.95
CA TYR A 130 -19.30 -12.22 0.08
C TYR A 130 -17.98 -12.51 -0.64
N ARG A 131 -17.49 -13.73 -0.61
CA ARG A 131 -16.19 -14.10 -1.17
C ARG A 131 -15.97 -13.66 -2.62
N ASN A 132 -17.01 -13.73 -3.45
CA ASN A 132 -16.90 -13.34 -4.86
C ASN A 132 -16.75 -11.83 -5.01
N THR A 133 -17.48 -11.04 -4.24
CA THR A 133 -17.37 -9.57 -4.22
C THR A 133 -16.00 -9.16 -3.73
N VAL A 134 -15.53 -9.74 -2.61
CA VAL A 134 -14.22 -9.45 -2.04
C VAL A 134 -13.09 -9.84 -3.00
N ALA A 135 -13.23 -11.01 -3.68
CA ALA A 135 -12.27 -11.45 -4.69
C ALA A 135 -12.22 -10.48 -5.89
N SER A 136 -13.37 -9.97 -6.34
CA SER A 136 -13.43 -9.01 -7.45
C SER A 136 -12.81 -7.66 -7.07
N ILE A 137 -13.02 -7.19 -5.84
CA ILE A 137 -12.39 -5.97 -5.33
C ILE A 137 -10.88 -6.15 -5.27
N LEU A 138 -10.40 -7.28 -4.77
CA LEU A 138 -8.97 -7.60 -4.70
C LEU A 138 -8.34 -7.69 -6.11
N ASP A 139 -9.01 -8.38 -7.05
CA ASP A 139 -8.54 -8.48 -8.44
C ASP A 139 -8.43 -7.09 -9.09
N ALA A 140 -9.43 -6.23 -8.88
CA ALA A 140 -9.41 -4.85 -9.38
C ALA A 140 -8.25 -4.04 -8.78
N GLN A 141 -7.97 -4.20 -7.48
CA GLN A 141 -6.83 -3.56 -6.82
C GLN A 141 -5.49 -4.06 -7.38
N VAL A 142 -5.36 -5.38 -7.59
CA VAL A 142 -4.15 -5.96 -8.19
C VAL A 142 -3.93 -5.43 -9.60
N ARG A 143 -4.99 -5.36 -10.42
CA ARG A 143 -4.92 -4.80 -11.79
C ARG A 143 -4.51 -3.33 -11.80
N GLN A 144 -5.01 -2.54 -10.86
CA GLN A 144 -4.60 -1.14 -10.69
C GLN A 144 -3.11 -1.02 -10.37
N LEU A 145 -2.58 -1.84 -9.44
CA LEU A 145 -1.16 -1.87 -9.12
C LEU A 145 -0.31 -2.31 -10.33
N MET A 146 -0.76 -3.32 -11.07
CA MET A 146 -0.09 -3.77 -12.30
C MET A 146 -0.08 -2.69 -13.38
N PHE A 147 -1.20 -1.98 -13.55
CA PHE A 147 -1.29 -0.86 -14.49
C PHE A 147 -0.28 0.23 -14.12
N ASN A 148 -0.26 0.68 -12.88
CA ASN A 148 0.65 1.73 -12.43
C ASN A 148 2.13 1.32 -12.57
N ALA A 149 2.49 0.10 -12.15
CA ALA A 149 3.85 -0.41 -12.32
C ALA A 149 4.29 -0.43 -13.79
N LYS A 150 3.41 -0.92 -14.68
CA LYS A 150 3.68 -0.98 -16.11
C LYS A 150 3.81 0.42 -16.74
N MET A 151 2.90 1.34 -16.40
CA MET A 151 2.95 2.70 -16.94
C MET A 151 4.19 3.46 -16.47
N ARG A 152 4.68 3.17 -15.27
CA ARG A 152 5.89 3.74 -14.69
C ARG A 152 7.19 3.00 -15.04
N ASN A 153 7.16 2.09 -16.03
CA ASN A 153 8.33 1.33 -16.50
C ASN A 153 9.01 0.47 -15.41
N TYR A 154 8.25 -0.04 -14.44
CA TYR A 154 8.76 -1.05 -13.51
C TYR A 154 8.61 -2.45 -14.10
N SER A 155 9.56 -3.33 -13.80
CA SER A 155 9.50 -4.73 -14.25
C SER A 155 8.42 -5.54 -13.54
N SER A 156 8.04 -5.12 -12.33
CA SER A 156 7.02 -5.77 -11.52
C SER A 156 6.35 -4.81 -10.52
N THR A 157 5.19 -5.20 -10.01
CA THR A 157 4.52 -4.50 -8.91
C THR A 157 5.33 -4.54 -7.62
N LEU A 158 6.09 -5.62 -7.39
CA LEU A 158 6.99 -5.75 -6.25
C LEU A 158 8.10 -4.71 -6.30
N GLU A 159 8.78 -4.60 -7.45
CA GLU A 159 9.80 -3.58 -7.66
C GLU A 159 9.23 -2.17 -7.43
N ALA A 160 8.11 -1.84 -8.06
CA ALA A 160 7.45 -0.55 -7.89
C ALA A 160 7.10 -0.22 -6.43
N SER A 161 6.69 -1.23 -5.66
CA SER A 161 6.37 -1.08 -4.24
C SER A 161 7.60 -0.83 -3.37
N LEU A 162 8.69 -1.56 -3.62
CA LEU A 162 9.92 -1.49 -2.85
C LEU A 162 10.76 -0.26 -3.20
N ASP A 163 10.65 0.20 -4.44
CA ASP A 163 11.40 1.35 -4.94
C ASP A 163 11.13 2.63 -4.14
N ARG A 164 9.92 2.84 -3.64
CA ARG A 164 9.58 3.98 -2.77
C ARG A 164 10.51 4.13 -1.57
N ASN A 165 10.95 2.99 -1.02
CA ASN A 165 11.83 2.92 0.14
C ASN A 165 13.28 2.59 -0.24
N GLU A 166 13.59 2.54 -1.53
CA GLU A 166 14.90 2.17 -2.06
C GLU A 166 15.38 0.80 -1.57
N VAL A 167 14.45 -0.14 -1.43
CA VAL A 167 14.73 -1.52 -0.99
C VAL A 167 14.91 -2.40 -2.22
N PRO A 168 16.06 -3.04 -2.41
CA PRO A 168 16.25 -4.01 -3.47
C PRO A 168 15.32 -5.21 -3.34
N VAL A 169 14.83 -5.75 -4.46
CA VAL A 169 13.96 -6.94 -4.48
C VAL A 169 14.62 -8.14 -3.79
N SER A 170 15.95 -8.24 -3.84
CA SER A 170 16.70 -9.30 -3.13
C SER A 170 16.50 -9.27 -1.61
N VAL A 171 16.34 -8.10 -1.00
CA VAL A 171 16.07 -7.99 0.45
C VAL A 171 14.72 -8.62 0.79
N TYR A 172 13.72 -8.42 -0.06
CA TYR A 172 12.40 -9.04 0.12
C TYR A 172 12.48 -10.57 0.07
N HIS A 173 13.17 -11.12 -0.94
CA HIS A 173 13.35 -12.57 -1.04
C HIS A 173 14.18 -13.14 0.10
N ASN A 174 15.29 -12.47 0.46
CA ASN A 174 16.13 -12.89 1.59
C ASN A 174 15.34 -12.93 2.90
N LEU A 175 14.41 -11.98 3.13
CA LEU A 175 13.54 -12.03 4.30
C LEU A 175 12.63 -13.26 4.30
N ILE A 176 12.02 -13.59 3.16
CA ILE A 176 11.17 -14.79 3.03
C ILE A 176 12.00 -16.05 3.29
N ASP A 177 13.18 -16.15 2.70
CA ASP A 177 14.07 -17.29 2.85
C ASP A 177 14.50 -17.46 4.30
N ALA A 178 14.91 -16.37 4.97
CA ALA A 178 15.26 -16.38 6.39
C ALA A 178 14.09 -16.81 7.29
N VAL A 179 12.86 -16.40 6.99
CA VAL A 179 11.67 -16.87 7.72
C VAL A 179 11.44 -18.36 7.49
N HIS A 180 11.52 -18.83 6.25
CA HIS A 180 11.33 -20.24 5.92
C HIS A 180 12.38 -21.14 6.60
N GLU A 181 13.64 -20.75 6.59
CA GLU A 181 14.73 -21.48 7.25
C GLU A 181 14.50 -21.63 8.76
N ASN A 182 13.86 -20.65 9.39
CA ASN A 182 13.61 -20.63 10.83
C ASN A 182 12.17 -21.02 11.22
N MET A 183 11.34 -21.45 10.27
CA MET A 183 9.94 -21.82 10.50
C MET A 183 9.79 -22.95 11.53
N HIS A 184 10.77 -23.87 11.60
CA HIS A 184 10.80 -24.97 12.56
C HIS A 184 10.78 -24.48 14.01
N LEU A 185 11.44 -23.36 14.34
CA LEU A 185 11.44 -22.76 15.67
C LEU A 185 10.03 -22.29 16.07
N LEU A 186 9.26 -21.74 15.13
CA LEU A 186 7.87 -21.36 15.36
C LEU A 186 7.00 -22.59 15.64
N HIS A 187 7.21 -23.68 14.89
CA HIS A 187 6.47 -24.92 15.07
C HIS A 187 6.78 -25.59 16.41
N GLU A 188 8.03 -25.52 16.90
CA GLU A 188 8.40 -26.02 18.22
C GLU A 188 7.74 -25.21 19.36
N TYR A 189 7.57 -23.90 19.15
CA TYR A 189 6.92 -23.03 20.15
C TYR A 189 5.39 -23.26 20.23
N MET A 190 4.71 -23.61 19.14
CA MET A 190 3.26 -23.80 19.06
C MET A 190 2.79 -25.17 19.54
#